data_87b9f1d34529b1b3edb3396394fa6817
#
_entry.id   87b9f1d34529b1b3edb3396394fa6817
#
_cell.length_a   1.000
_cell.length_b   1.000
_cell.length_c   1.000
_cell.angle_alpha   90.00
_cell.angle_beta   90.00
_cell.angle_gamma   90.00
#
_symmetry.space_group_name_H-M   'P 1'
#
loop_
_entity.id
_entity.type
_entity.pdbx_description
1 polymer ?
#
loop_
_entity_poly.entity_id
_entity_poly.type
_entity_poly.pdbx_seq_one_letter_code
_entity_poly.pdbx_strand_id
1 'polypeptide(L)'
;MKKTENIKVNYYFDEAGDPNILGRKGVNLIEKGLASKVFMVGYFESKNPKELSKTLENLRQEIINDDYYKEIPSIKKTAKMFHATDDCQEVREKVFRLLKKSDFTFYCIVARKKEDLFRKKFDLQSAKLYEYLVSKLLENRLHLYSEIDLYFSAMGN
;
A
#
# COMPACT_ATOMS: atom_id res chain seq x y z
N MET A 1 2.00 -34.55 5.00
CA MET A 1 2.30 -33.09 5.03
C MET A 1 3.68 -32.89 4.41
N LYS A 2 3.79 -32.24 3.25
CA LYS A 2 5.10 -31.82 2.70
C LYS A 2 5.71 -30.81 3.70
N LYS A 3 6.93 -31.09 4.18
CA LYS A 3 7.72 -30.09 4.90
C LYS A 3 7.79 -28.86 4.01
N THR A 4 7.18 -27.77 4.45
CA THR A 4 7.41 -26.43 3.87
C THR A 4 8.91 -26.18 3.98
N GLU A 5 9.58 -25.96 2.88
CA GLU A 5 10.95 -25.47 2.87
C GLU A 5 11.04 -24.28 3.83
N ASN A 6 12.18 -24.12 4.49
CA ASN A 6 12.43 -23.01 5.42
C ASN A 6 12.49 -21.69 4.61
N ILE A 7 11.34 -21.22 4.15
CA ILE A 7 11.23 -19.99 3.36
C ILE A 7 10.74 -18.89 4.27
N LYS A 8 11.59 -17.88 4.42
CA LYS A 8 11.23 -16.60 5.05
C LYS A 8 10.69 -15.64 3.97
N VAL A 9 9.61 -14.95 4.30
CA VAL A 9 9.01 -13.94 3.42
C VAL A 9 8.69 -12.67 4.19
N ASN A 10 8.68 -11.53 3.48
CA ASN A 10 8.36 -10.23 4.05
C ASN A 10 7.07 -9.70 3.44
N TYR A 11 6.13 -9.29 4.30
CA TYR A 11 4.87 -8.65 3.91
C TYR A 11 4.93 -7.18 4.30
N TYR A 12 4.78 -6.29 3.33
CA TYR A 12 4.79 -4.84 3.51
C TYR A 12 3.39 -4.30 3.28
N PHE A 13 2.75 -3.87 4.36
CA PHE A 13 1.38 -3.36 4.37
C PHE A 13 1.33 -1.87 4.12
N ASP A 14 0.33 -1.47 3.36
CA ASP A 14 -0.01 -0.08 3.15
C ASP A 14 -1.52 0.05 2.88
N GLU A 15 -2.05 1.27 3.08
CA GLU A 15 -3.45 1.57 2.84
C GLU A 15 -3.61 2.69 1.79
N ALA A 16 -4.81 2.73 1.20
CA ALA A 16 -5.21 3.82 0.32
C ALA A 16 -6.65 4.26 0.58
N GLY A 17 -6.83 5.57 0.62
CA GLY A 17 -8.08 6.23 0.95
C GLY A 17 -8.22 6.51 2.44
N ASP A 18 -9.21 7.34 2.80
CA ASP A 18 -9.52 7.66 4.19
C ASP A 18 -10.39 6.56 4.80
N PRO A 19 -10.04 5.94 5.91
CA PRO A 19 -10.87 4.92 6.58
C PRO A 19 -12.14 5.51 7.21
N ASN A 20 -12.19 6.82 7.45
CA ASN A 20 -13.32 7.47 8.10
C ASN A 20 -14.52 7.59 7.15
N ILE A 21 -15.72 7.47 7.72
CA ILE A 21 -17.00 7.75 7.04
C ILE A 21 -17.61 9.03 7.59
N LEU A 22 -17.49 9.22 8.91
CA LEU A 22 -18.01 10.39 9.61
C LEU A 22 -16.87 11.32 10.02
N GLY A 23 -17.05 12.60 9.74
CA GLY A 23 -16.23 13.68 10.23
C GLY A 23 -16.74 14.28 11.55
N ARG A 24 -16.23 15.46 11.88
CA ARG A 24 -16.66 16.20 13.08
C ARG A 24 -18.17 16.42 13.06
N LYS A 25 -18.79 16.32 14.22
CA LYS A 25 -20.25 16.47 14.43
C LYS A 25 -21.13 15.45 13.64
N GLY A 26 -20.55 14.29 13.28
CA GLY A 26 -21.31 13.23 12.60
C GLY A 26 -21.62 13.51 11.12
N VAL A 27 -20.92 14.44 10.49
CA VAL A 27 -21.10 14.75 9.07
C VAL A 27 -20.61 13.58 8.23
N ASN A 28 -21.46 13.05 7.32
CA ASN A 28 -21.07 11.99 6.40
C ASN A 28 -20.11 12.55 5.33
N LEU A 29 -18.84 12.19 5.44
CA LEU A 29 -17.77 12.69 4.56
C LEU A 29 -17.93 12.19 3.12
N ILE A 30 -18.50 10.99 2.93
CA ILE A 30 -18.72 10.40 1.61
C ILE A 30 -19.81 11.16 0.86
N GLU A 31 -20.92 11.44 1.51
CA GLU A 31 -22.05 12.21 0.91
C GLU A 31 -21.63 13.64 0.56
N LYS A 32 -20.73 14.22 1.33
CA LYS A 32 -20.15 15.55 1.06
C LYS A 32 -19.04 15.54 0.02
N GLY A 33 -18.63 14.39 -0.48
CA GLY A 33 -17.51 14.27 -1.42
C GLY A 33 -16.13 14.57 -0.81
N LEU A 34 -16.02 14.57 0.53
CA LEU A 34 -14.79 14.86 1.28
C LEU A 34 -13.95 13.62 1.58
N ALA A 35 -14.49 12.43 1.37
CA ALA A 35 -13.78 11.17 1.51
C ALA A 35 -14.12 10.21 0.37
N SER A 36 -13.19 9.32 0.06
CA SER A 36 -13.40 8.27 -0.95
C SER A 36 -14.50 7.31 -0.54
N LYS A 37 -15.22 6.76 -1.54
CA LYS A 37 -16.25 5.72 -1.33
C LYS A 37 -15.67 4.36 -0.95
N VAL A 38 -14.36 4.20 -1.09
CA VAL A 38 -13.63 2.97 -0.82
C VAL A 38 -12.46 3.24 0.11
N PHE A 39 -12.11 2.20 0.87
CA PHE A 39 -10.88 2.12 1.63
C PHE A 39 -10.19 0.82 1.25
N MET A 40 -8.90 0.87 0.99
CA MET A 40 -8.13 -0.27 0.56
C MET A 40 -7.02 -0.56 1.56
N VAL A 41 -6.79 -1.83 1.84
CA VAL A 41 -5.62 -2.30 2.56
C VAL A 41 -4.98 -3.38 1.73
N GLY A 42 -3.69 -3.28 1.51
CA GLY A 42 -2.93 -4.24 0.74
C GLY A 42 -1.59 -4.55 1.36
N TYR A 43 -0.96 -5.60 0.91
CA TYR A 43 0.46 -5.83 1.14
C TYR A 43 1.12 -6.36 -0.12
N PHE A 44 2.39 -6.09 -0.27
CA PHE A 44 3.21 -6.85 -1.19
C PHE A 44 4.08 -7.86 -0.43
N GLU A 45 4.26 -9.00 -1.07
CA GLU A 45 5.04 -10.13 -0.58
C GLU A 45 6.33 -10.20 -1.39
N SER A 46 7.49 -10.21 -0.72
CA SER A 46 8.79 -10.37 -1.37
C SER A 46 9.69 -11.31 -0.58
N LYS A 47 10.35 -12.21 -1.30
CA LYS A 47 11.39 -13.08 -0.75
C LYS A 47 12.76 -12.41 -0.72
N ASN A 48 12.97 -11.41 -1.58
CA ASN A 48 14.22 -10.68 -1.68
C ASN A 48 14.02 -9.15 -1.69
N PRO A 49 13.57 -8.55 -0.57
CA PRO A 49 13.25 -7.13 -0.49
C PRO A 49 14.49 -6.23 -0.68
N LYS A 50 15.68 -6.71 -0.30
CA LYS A 50 16.93 -5.93 -0.46
C LYS A 50 17.29 -5.74 -1.92
N GLU A 51 17.13 -6.75 -2.74
CA GLU A 51 17.38 -6.67 -4.19
C GLU A 51 16.37 -5.74 -4.86
N LEU A 52 15.08 -5.87 -4.54
CA LEU A 52 14.05 -4.99 -5.05
C LEU A 52 14.32 -3.53 -4.67
N SER A 53 14.66 -3.28 -3.39
CA SER A 53 15.00 -1.94 -2.91
C SER A 53 16.20 -1.35 -3.65
N LYS A 54 17.28 -2.14 -3.86
CA LYS A 54 18.45 -1.72 -4.62
C LYS A 54 18.11 -1.38 -6.08
N THR A 55 17.27 -2.19 -6.69
CA THR A 55 16.84 -1.99 -8.09
C THR A 55 15.99 -0.72 -8.22
N LEU A 56 15.09 -0.48 -7.29
CA LEU A 56 14.29 0.76 -7.23
C LEU A 56 15.20 1.99 -6.99
N GLU A 57 16.18 1.88 -6.10
CA GLU A 57 17.15 2.96 -5.85
C GLU A 57 17.96 3.30 -7.10
N ASN A 58 18.46 2.28 -7.82
CA ASN A 58 19.19 2.49 -9.06
C ASN A 58 18.32 3.21 -10.11
N LEU A 59 17.05 2.80 -10.26
CA LEU A 59 16.12 3.49 -11.14
C LEU A 59 15.89 4.95 -10.70
N ARG A 60 15.79 5.20 -9.41
CA ARG A 60 15.64 6.56 -8.88
C ARG A 60 16.85 7.42 -9.22
N GLN A 61 18.06 6.90 -9.03
CA GLN A 61 19.31 7.60 -9.39
C GLN A 61 19.40 7.87 -10.91
N GLU A 62 18.99 6.91 -11.74
CA GLU A 62 18.89 7.12 -13.19
C GLU A 62 17.98 8.31 -13.52
N ILE A 63 16.78 8.34 -12.94
CA ILE A 63 15.78 9.39 -13.21
C ILE A 63 16.27 10.77 -12.75
N ILE A 64 16.80 10.90 -11.54
CA ILE A 64 17.22 12.22 -11.03
C ILE A 64 18.47 12.78 -11.70
N ASN A 65 19.28 11.93 -12.33
CA ASN A 65 20.46 12.33 -13.08
C ASN A 65 20.18 12.59 -14.58
N ASP A 66 19.00 12.25 -15.06
CA ASP A 66 18.59 12.47 -16.45
C ASP A 66 18.10 13.91 -16.63
N ASP A 67 18.70 14.66 -17.54
CA ASP A 67 18.39 16.06 -17.82
C ASP A 67 16.92 16.29 -18.21
N TYR A 68 16.27 15.30 -18.83
CA TYR A 68 14.86 15.37 -19.19
C TYR A 68 13.95 15.61 -17.97
N TYR A 69 14.28 15.04 -16.80
CA TYR A 69 13.45 15.14 -15.60
C TYR A 69 13.76 16.36 -14.73
N LYS A 70 14.90 17.02 -14.91
CA LYS A 70 15.37 18.11 -14.03
C LYS A 70 14.39 19.28 -13.93
N GLU A 71 13.71 19.60 -15.02
CA GLU A 71 12.75 20.70 -15.10
C GLU A 71 11.34 20.31 -14.57
N ILE A 72 11.10 19.04 -14.25
CA ILE A 72 9.80 18.58 -13.78
C ILE A 72 9.67 18.90 -12.26
N PRO A 73 8.65 19.69 -11.85
CA PRO A 73 8.55 20.13 -10.45
C PRO A 73 8.48 19.00 -9.43
N SER A 74 7.88 17.85 -9.80
CA SER A 74 7.74 16.70 -8.91
C SER A 74 9.04 15.95 -8.66
N ILE A 75 10.10 16.17 -9.47
CA ILE A 75 11.36 15.43 -9.36
C ILE A 75 12.03 15.59 -8.00
N LYS A 76 11.83 16.74 -7.33
CA LYS A 76 12.34 16.99 -5.98
C LYS A 76 11.73 16.03 -4.93
N LYS A 77 10.49 15.57 -5.17
CA LYS A 77 9.84 14.57 -4.33
C LYS A 77 10.32 13.17 -4.70
N THR A 78 10.38 12.86 -6.00
CA THR A 78 10.92 11.60 -6.53
C THR A 78 12.35 11.35 -6.05
N ALA A 79 13.19 12.40 -5.92
CA ALA A 79 14.54 12.29 -5.37
C ALA A 79 14.59 11.77 -3.92
N LYS A 80 13.54 11.94 -3.15
CA LYS A 80 13.44 11.41 -1.78
C LYS A 80 12.90 9.99 -1.76
N MET A 81 11.81 9.75 -2.51
CA MET A 81 11.14 8.45 -2.61
C MET A 81 10.17 8.45 -3.79
N PHE A 82 9.91 7.28 -4.37
CA PHE A 82 8.80 7.13 -5.30
C PHE A 82 7.47 7.23 -4.58
N HIS A 83 6.54 7.99 -5.17
CA HIS A 83 5.20 8.13 -4.62
C HIS A 83 4.17 8.29 -5.76
N ALA A 84 3.27 7.32 -5.91
CA ALA A 84 2.38 7.22 -7.06
C ALA A 84 1.51 8.48 -7.32
N THR A 85 1.17 9.24 -6.28
CA THR A 85 0.37 10.47 -6.40
C THR A 85 1.23 11.67 -6.79
N ASP A 86 2.48 11.72 -6.33
CA ASP A 86 3.36 12.88 -6.50
C ASP A 86 4.24 12.77 -7.75
N ASP A 87 4.59 11.55 -8.16
CA ASP A 87 5.44 11.32 -9.32
C ASP A 87 4.70 11.65 -10.63
N CYS A 88 5.42 12.18 -11.61
CA CYS A 88 4.88 12.37 -12.96
C CYS A 88 4.59 11.02 -13.65
N GLN A 89 3.85 11.07 -14.75
CA GLN A 89 3.38 9.86 -15.44
C GLN A 89 4.54 9.01 -15.95
N GLU A 90 5.59 9.63 -16.47
CA GLU A 90 6.77 8.96 -17.03
C GLU A 90 7.56 8.23 -15.93
N VAL A 91 7.71 8.83 -14.76
CA VAL A 91 8.33 8.19 -13.59
C VAL A 91 7.51 6.98 -13.14
N ARG A 92 6.19 7.13 -13.01
CA ARG A 92 5.29 6.03 -12.67
C ARG A 92 5.39 4.87 -13.67
N GLU A 93 5.43 5.19 -14.97
CA GLU A 93 5.58 4.17 -16.01
C GLU A 93 6.87 3.38 -15.84
N LYS A 94 8.01 4.05 -15.62
CA LYS A 94 9.31 3.40 -15.39
C LYS A 94 9.26 2.48 -14.15
N VAL A 95 8.68 2.96 -13.04
CA VAL A 95 8.52 2.16 -11.81
C VAL A 95 7.66 0.93 -12.07
N PHE A 96 6.49 1.07 -12.72
CA PHE A 96 5.62 -0.07 -13.02
C PHE A 96 6.26 -1.07 -13.99
N ARG A 97 7.03 -0.61 -14.96
CA ARG A 97 7.79 -1.50 -15.87
C ARG A 97 8.86 -2.29 -15.13
N LEU A 98 9.53 -1.67 -14.14
CA LEU A 98 10.48 -2.34 -13.28
C LEU A 98 9.77 -3.39 -12.41
N LEU A 99 8.72 -2.97 -11.70
CA LEU A 99 7.95 -3.85 -10.82
C LEU A 99 7.38 -5.06 -11.57
N LYS A 100 6.89 -4.87 -12.80
CA LYS A 100 6.39 -5.98 -13.64
C LYS A 100 7.43 -7.08 -13.89
N LYS A 101 8.72 -6.75 -13.82
CA LYS A 101 9.84 -7.68 -14.02
C LYS A 101 10.42 -8.20 -12.70
N SER A 102 9.95 -7.70 -11.57
CA SER A 102 10.46 -8.05 -10.24
C SER A 102 9.68 -9.23 -9.65
N ASP A 103 10.34 -10.01 -8.79
CA ASP A 103 9.72 -11.13 -8.09
C ASP A 103 9.02 -10.64 -6.81
N PHE A 104 7.75 -10.31 -6.94
CA PHE A 104 6.87 -10.00 -5.81
C PHE A 104 5.43 -10.36 -6.15
N THR A 105 4.61 -10.51 -5.12
CA THR A 105 3.17 -10.69 -5.26
C THR A 105 2.45 -9.59 -4.48
N PHE A 106 1.36 -9.08 -5.03
CA PHE A 106 0.54 -8.04 -4.39
C PHE A 106 -0.85 -8.57 -4.09
N TYR A 107 -1.33 -8.34 -2.88
CA TYR A 107 -2.68 -8.66 -2.43
C TYR A 107 -3.35 -7.42 -1.87
N CYS A 108 -4.63 -7.26 -2.18
CA CYS A 108 -5.40 -6.10 -1.76
C CYS A 108 -6.85 -6.47 -1.50
N ILE A 109 -7.43 -5.89 -0.44
CA ILE A 109 -8.88 -5.86 -0.20
C ILE A 109 -9.36 -4.44 -0.43
N VAL A 110 -10.40 -4.31 -1.28
CA VAL A 110 -11.10 -3.05 -1.52
C VAL A 110 -12.41 -3.08 -0.77
N ALA A 111 -12.52 -2.32 0.30
CA ALA A 111 -13.71 -2.21 1.11
C ALA A 111 -14.56 -1.02 0.64
N ARG A 112 -15.78 -1.28 0.15
CA ARG A 112 -16.76 -0.22 -0.10
C ARG A 112 -17.35 0.25 1.21
N LYS A 113 -17.18 1.52 1.51
CA LYS A 113 -17.66 2.12 2.75
C LYS A 113 -19.18 2.33 2.70
N LYS A 114 -19.89 1.77 3.68
CA LYS A 114 -21.33 1.96 3.91
C LYS A 114 -21.55 2.33 5.37
N GLU A 115 -22.21 3.45 5.63
CA GLU A 115 -22.37 3.97 6.99
C GLU A 115 -23.08 3.00 7.92
N ASP A 116 -24.17 2.38 7.47
CA ASP A 116 -24.94 1.41 8.26
C ASP A 116 -24.09 0.21 8.71
N LEU A 117 -23.25 -0.32 7.81
CA LEU A 117 -22.32 -1.40 8.10
C LEU A 117 -21.21 -0.95 9.05
N PHE A 118 -20.66 0.26 8.82
CA PHE A 118 -19.62 0.82 9.64
C PHE A 118 -20.09 1.05 11.08
N ARG A 119 -21.32 1.55 11.24
CA ARG A 119 -21.97 1.74 12.53
C ARG A 119 -22.21 0.41 13.24
N LYS A 120 -22.82 -0.57 12.55
CA LYS A 120 -23.23 -1.84 13.16
C LYS A 120 -22.07 -2.79 13.46
N LYS A 121 -21.06 -2.83 12.61
CA LYS A 121 -19.97 -3.80 12.70
C LYS A 121 -18.69 -3.25 13.33
N PHE A 122 -18.43 -1.97 13.16
CA PHE A 122 -17.18 -1.35 13.56
C PHE A 122 -17.34 -0.22 14.59
N ASP A 123 -18.54 0.00 15.11
CA ASP A 123 -18.85 1.04 16.10
C ASP A 123 -18.35 2.43 15.69
N LEU A 124 -18.36 2.72 14.39
CA LEU A 124 -17.81 3.94 13.79
C LEU A 124 -16.30 4.14 14.04
N GLN A 125 -15.58 3.09 14.38
CA GLN A 125 -14.12 3.13 14.62
C GLN A 125 -13.35 2.67 13.41
N SER A 126 -12.59 3.59 12.80
CA SER A 126 -11.77 3.30 11.62
C SER A 126 -10.67 2.24 11.91
N ALA A 127 -10.13 2.24 13.12
CA ALA A 127 -9.17 1.23 13.55
C ALA A 127 -9.75 -0.20 13.48
N LYS A 128 -10.99 -0.41 13.93
CA LYS A 128 -11.66 -1.72 13.83
C LYS A 128 -11.86 -2.17 12.38
N LEU A 129 -12.17 -1.25 11.48
CA LEU A 129 -12.25 -1.55 10.05
C LEU A 129 -10.89 -1.97 9.51
N TYR A 130 -9.83 -1.22 9.83
CA TYR A 130 -8.46 -1.54 9.41
C TYR A 130 -8.02 -2.93 9.91
N GLU A 131 -8.13 -3.18 11.22
CA GLU A 131 -7.80 -4.48 11.83
C GLU A 131 -8.57 -5.63 11.17
N TYR A 132 -9.86 -5.44 10.89
CA TYR A 132 -10.66 -6.44 10.20
C TYR A 132 -10.14 -6.73 8.79
N LEU A 133 -9.77 -5.71 8.02
CA LEU A 133 -9.25 -5.88 6.67
C LEU A 133 -7.87 -6.55 6.67
N VAL A 134 -6.98 -6.18 7.59
CA VAL A 134 -5.68 -6.84 7.78
C VAL A 134 -5.89 -8.32 8.14
N SER A 135 -6.77 -8.61 9.10
CA SER A 135 -7.11 -9.99 9.48
C SER A 135 -7.60 -10.80 8.28
N LYS A 136 -8.46 -10.20 7.43
CA LYS A 136 -8.95 -10.85 6.22
C LYS A 136 -7.88 -11.06 5.15
N LEU A 137 -6.93 -10.14 5.01
CA LEU A 137 -5.79 -10.30 4.11
C LEU A 137 -4.87 -11.45 4.54
N LEU A 138 -4.68 -11.63 5.84
CA LEU A 138 -3.83 -12.68 6.42
C LEU A 138 -4.54 -14.03 6.53
N GLU A 139 -5.86 -14.06 6.38
CA GLU A 139 -6.64 -15.31 6.43
C GLU A 139 -6.12 -16.30 5.38
N ASN A 140 -5.77 -17.51 5.82
CA ASN A 140 -5.18 -18.57 4.98
C ASN A 140 -3.82 -18.21 4.33
N ARG A 141 -3.05 -17.29 4.90
CA ARG A 141 -1.73 -16.89 4.40
C ARG A 141 -0.59 -17.22 5.35
N LEU A 142 -0.82 -17.08 6.67
CA LEU A 142 0.23 -17.25 7.66
C LEU A 142 0.83 -18.67 7.74
N HIS A 143 0.14 -19.67 7.22
CA HIS A 143 0.64 -21.05 7.20
C HIS A 143 1.44 -21.42 5.93
N LEU A 144 1.54 -20.51 4.95
CA LEU A 144 2.20 -20.77 3.66
C LEU A 144 3.73 -20.81 3.78
N TYR A 145 4.29 -20.14 4.79
CA TYR A 145 5.73 -20.00 4.99
C TYR A 145 6.11 -20.35 6.41
N SER A 146 7.37 -20.71 6.62
CA SER A 146 7.89 -21.03 7.94
C SER A 146 8.11 -19.79 8.80
N GLU A 147 8.42 -18.65 8.19
CA GLU A 147 8.65 -17.38 8.85
C GLU A 147 8.11 -16.24 7.98
N ILE A 148 7.35 -15.33 8.59
CA ILE A 148 6.77 -14.17 7.93
C ILE A 148 7.06 -12.94 8.77
N ASP A 149 7.80 -11.97 8.21
CA ASP A 149 7.96 -10.65 8.81
C ASP A 149 6.87 -9.72 8.28
N LEU A 150 6.15 -9.06 9.19
CA LEU A 150 5.10 -8.10 8.85
C LEU A 150 5.61 -6.68 9.08
N TYR A 151 5.57 -5.85 8.06
CA TYR A 151 5.94 -4.44 8.10
C TYR A 151 4.71 -3.60 7.77
N PHE A 152 4.38 -2.67 8.65
CA PHE A 152 3.27 -1.75 8.45
C PHE A 152 3.80 -0.35 8.20
N SER A 153 3.27 0.33 7.18
CA SER A 153 3.50 1.77 7.02
C SER A 153 2.91 2.53 8.21
N ALA A 154 3.55 3.62 8.62
CA ALA A 154 2.93 4.51 9.59
C ALA A 154 1.69 5.13 8.93
N MET A 155 0.51 4.92 9.51
CA MET A 155 -0.69 5.65 9.07
C MET A 155 -0.41 7.15 9.18
N GLY A 156 -0.57 7.87 8.08
CA GLY A 156 -0.40 9.32 8.06
C GLY A 156 -1.36 9.97 9.08
N ASN A 157 -0.80 10.83 9.94
CA ASN A 157 -1.56 11.68 10.84
C ASN A 157 -2.22 12.81 10.06
#